data_b465fabd636a9c47d8e6c57891d3e348
#
_entry.id   b465fabd636a9c47d8e6c57891d3e348
#
_cell.length_a   1.000
_cell.length_b   1.000
_cell.length_c   1.000
_cell.angle_alpha   90.00
_cell.angle_beta   90.00
_cell.angle_gamma   90.00
#
_symmetry.space_group_name_H-M   'P 1'
#
loop_
_entity.id
_entity.type
_entity.pdbx_description
1 polymer ?
#
loop_
_entity_poly.entity_id
_entity_poly.type
_entity_poly.pdbx_seq_one_letter_code
_entity_poly.pdbx_strand_id
1 'polypeptide(L)'
;ILHFGSPTSVILFKQDPARYFNNTINGMKNILEFAKKNSVKKLIYPSSASVYAKNLPPHTENITPKPSNPYGSAKVECENLANSYNDTVNSTGLRIFAAYGPGEEAKQNLSSVINLWLEDARNNNESVIFGDGTQTRDFIYIDDVISAIINSSQLSRHEVINVGSGIATSFNQIIEKIGDVIGRKINPTYVKKDTNYVEKLQADTKLMKTTLKIEPLSIEHGISKFARYLNII
;
A
#
# COMPACT_ATOMS: atom_id res chain seq x y z
N ILE A 1 -12.34 -2.26 15.94
CA ILE A 1 -12.37 -3.18 14.77
C ILE A 1 -11.21 -2.85 13.86
N LEU A 2 -10.48 -3.88 13.41
CA LEU A 2 -9.54 -3.79 12.30
C LEU A 2 -10.15 -4.53 11.11
N HIS A 3 -10.59 -3.79 10.08
CA HIS A 3 -11.27 -4.35 8.91
C HIS A 3 -10.31 -4.46 7.73
N PHE A 4 -9.49 -5.51 7.70
CA PHE A 4 -8.54 -5.80 6.60
C PHE A 4 -9.02 -6.91 5.64
N GLY A 5 -10.23 -7.42 5.84
CA GLY A 5 -10.83 -8.49 5.02
C GLY A 5 -11.48 -7.96 3.74
N SER A 6 -10.70 -7.51 2.77
CA SER A 6 -11.22 -7.13 1.44
C SER A 6 -10.26 -7.55 0.33
N PRO A 7 -10.73 -7.73 -0.92
CA PRO A 7 -9.84 -7.94 -2.07
C PRO A 7 -8.83 -6.79 -2.20
N THR A 8 -7.55 -7.11 -2.42
CA THR A 8 -6.45 -6.14 -2.29
C THR A 8 -5.62 -5.91 -3.56
N SER A 9 -5.98 -6.48 -4.69
CA SER A 9 -5.14 -6.42 -5.89
C SER A 9 -5.85 -5.84 -7.10
N VAL A 10 -5.18 -4.92 -7.80
CA VAL A 10 -5.61 -4.45 -9.13
C VAL A 10 -5.80 -5.62 -10.09
N ILE A 11 -4.97 -6.68 -9.97
CA ILE A 11 -5.04 -7.88 -10.82
C ILE A 11 -6.35 -8.63 -10.59
N LEU A 12 -6.74 -8.85 -9.32
CA LEU A 12 -8.01 -9.49 -8.98
C LEU A 12 -9.19 -8.69 -9.53
N PHE A 13 -9.19 -7.37 -9.36
CA PHE A 13 -10.25 -6.51 -9.89
C PHE A 13 -10.32 -6.49 -11.42
N LYS A 14 -9.24 -6.82 -12.15
CA LYS A 14 -9.29 -7.01 -13.60
C LYS A 14 -10.02 -8.31 -14.00
N GLN A 15 -9.97 -9.35 -13.16
CA GLN A 15 -10.60 -10.63 -13.44
C GLN A 15 -12.13 -10.58 -13.34
N ASP A 16 -12.65 -9.94 -12.29
CA ASP A 16 -14.09 -9.75 -12.08
C ASP A 16 -14.35 -8.42 -11.36
N PRO A 17 -14.38 -7.30 -12.11
CA PRO A 17 -14.51 -5.96 -11.53
C PRO A 17 -15.77 -5.78 -10.69
N ALA A 18 -16.91 -6.28 -11.19
CA ALA A 18 -18.21 -6.09 -10.52
C ALA A 18 -18.28 -6.86 -9.19
N ARG A 19 -17.86 -8.12 -9.19
CA ARG A 19 -17.84 -8.96 -8.00
C ARG A 19 -16.96 -8.37 -6.91
N TYR A 20 -15.70 -8.04 -7.24
CA TYR A 20 -14.76 -7.55 -6.25
C TYR A 20 -15.10 -6.15 -5.76
N PHE A 21 -15.64 -5.28 -6.63
CA PHE A 21 -16.16 -3.97 -6.24
C PHE A 21 -17.31 -4.13 -5.23
N ASN A 22 -18.34 -4.90 -5.58
CA ASN A 22 -19.51 -5.12 -4.72
C ASN A 22 -19.13 -5.77 -3.39
N ASN A 23 -18.25 -6.77 -3.39
CA ASN A 23 -17.78 -7.42 -2.16
C ASN A 23 -17.07 -6.42 -1.24
N THR A 24 -16.24 -5.54 -1.80
CA THR A 24 -15.52 -4.52 -1.03
C THR A 24 -16.49 -3.52 -0.39
N ILE A 25 -17.44 -2.99 -1.17
CA ILE A 25 -18.39 -1.99 -0.68
C ILE A 25 -19.38 -2.60 0.32
N ASN A 26 -19.95 -3.77 0.03
CA ASN A 26 -20.88 -4.44 0.93
C ASN A 26 -20.19 -4.86 2.24
N GLY A 27 -18.92 -5.34 2.16
CA GLY A 27 -18.12 -5.66 3.34
C GLY A 27 -17.95 -4.42 4.23
N MET A 28 -17.54 -3.29 3.64
CA MET A 28 -17.37 -2.03 4.37
C MET A 28 -18.69 -1.55 5.00
N LYS A 29 -19.79 -1.57 4.24
CA LYS A 29 -21.12 -1.19 4.73
C LYS A 29 -21.55 -2.05 5.93
N ASN A 30 -21.42 -3.37 5.82
CA ASN A 30 -21.79 -4.28 6.89
C ASN A 30 -20.98 -4.04 8.17
N ILE A 31 -19.69 -3.74 8.05
CA ILE A 31 -18.83 -3.42 9.20
C ILE A 31 -19.19 -2.07 9.82
N LEU A 32 -19.53 -1.06 9.02
CA LEU A 32 -19.99 0.25 9.52
C LEU A 32 -21.33 0.13 10.27
N GLU A 33 -22.30 -0.60 9.69
CA GLU A 33 -23.59 -0.87 10.36
C GLU A 33 -23.40 -1.63 11.67
N PHE A 34 -22.54 -2.66 11.67
CA PHE A 34 -22.18 -3.39 12.88
C PHE A 34 -21.53 -2.47 13.91
N ALA A 35 -20.57 -1.65 13.51
CA ALA A 35 -19.86 -0.72 14.38
C ALA A 35 -20.83 0.29 15.02
N LYS A 36 -21.74 0.87 14.22
CA LYS A 36 -22.79 1.76 14.68
C LYS A 36 -23.71 1.09 15.70
N LYS A 37 -24.27 -0.08 15.34
CA LYS A 37 -25.21 -0.83 16.19
C LYS A 37 -24.62 -1.23 17.56
N ASN A 38 -23.32 -1.51 17.59
CA ASN A 38 -22.64 -2.01 18.80
C ASN A 38 -21.78 -0.94 19.48
N SER A 39 -21.93 0.34 19.12
CA SER A 39 -21.17 1.47 19.69
C SER A 39 -19.65 1.21 19.72
N VAL A 40 -19.12 0.68 18.61
CA VAL A 40 -17.69 0.38 18.49
C VAL A 40 -16.89 1.67 18.55
N LYS A 41 -15.94 1.74 19.48
CA LYS A 41 -15.16 2.95 19.74
C LYS A 41 -14.27 3.37 18.58
N LYS A 42 -13.74 2.40 17.81
CA LYS A 42 -12.82 2.68 16.70
C LYS A 42 -12.90 1.62 15.61
N LEU A 43 -12.96 2.08 14.37
CA LEU A 43 -12.81 1.28 13.15
C LEU A 43 -11.56 1.73 12.39
N ILE A 44 -10.66 0.82 12.04
CA ILE A 44 -9.51 1.10 11.17
C ILE A 44 -9.61 0.21 9.94
N TYR A 45 -9.45 0.79 8.76
CA TYR A 45 -9.56 0.07 7.50
C TYR A 45 -8.48 0.51 6.49
N PRO A 46 -8.00 -0.39 5.61
CA PRO A 46 -7.03 -0.06 4.58
C PRO A 46 -7.73 0.61 3.39
N SER A 47 -7.32 1.82 3.09
CA SER A 47 -7.45 2.42 1.77
C SER A 47 -6.16 2.14 0.97
N SER A 48 -5.87 2.89 -0.07
CA SER A 48 -4.74 2.61 -0.96
C SER A 48 -4.25 3.86 -1.67
N ALA A 49 -2.94 3.93 -1.96
CA ALA A 49 -2.38 4.92 -2.87
C ALA A 49 -2.98 4.87 -4.30
N SER A 50 -3.64 3.77 -4.68
CA SER A 50 -4.34 3.64 -5.97
C SER A 50 -5.46 4.65 -6.17
N VAL A 51 -5.95 5.30 -5.10
CA VAL A 51 -6.92 6.39 -5.18
C VAL A 51 -6.35 7.61 -5.93
N TYR A 52 -5.03 7.76 -5.94
CA TYR A 52 -4.31 8.87 -6.54
C TYR A 52 -3.81 8.65 -7.98
N ALA A 53 -4.09 7.53 -8.59
CA ALA A 53 -3.41 7.05 -9.80
C ALA A 53 -3.32 8.06 -10.96
N LYS A 54 -4.25 9.00 -11.07
CA LYS A 54 -4.26 10.09 -12.07
C LYS A 54 -3.93 11.48 -11.49
N ASN A 55 -3.57 11.57 -10.20
CA ASN A 55 -3.12 12.81 -9.59
C ASN A 55 -1.61 12.96 -9.77
N LEU A 56 -1.10 14.19 -9.68
CA LEU A 56 0.34 14.46 -9.67
C LEU A 56 0.89 14.35 -8.24
N PRO A 57 2.07 13.72 -8.05
CA PRO A 57 2.74 13.67 -6.75
C PRO A 57 3.41 15.03 -6.39
N PRO A 58 3.73 15.28 -5.11
CA PRO A 58 3.39 14.47 -3.95
C PRO A 58 1.89 14.52 -3.64
N HIS A 59 1.34 13.37 -3.20
CA HIS A 59 -0.09 13.24 -2.93
C HIS A 59 -0.40 13.61 -1.48
N THR A 60 -1.18 14.68 -1.29
CA THR A 60 -1.73 15.05 0.01
C THR A 60 -3.14 14.45 0.19
N GLU A 61 -3.59 14.30 1.44
CA GLU A 61 -4.92 13.75 1.74
C GLU A 61 -6.06 14.64 1.25
N ASN A 62 -5.81 15.93 1.12
CA ASN A 62 -6.80 16.96 0.74
C ASN A 62 -7.14 16.99 -0.76
N ILE A 63 -6.33 16.36 -1.61
CA ILE A 63 -6.62 16.36 -3.05
C ILE A 63 -7.77 15.41 -3.35
N THR A 64 -8.65 15.80 -4.29
CA THR A 64 -9.71 14.93 -4.78
C THR A 64 -9.11 13.69 -5.43
N PRO A 65 -9.42 12.48 -4.95
CA PRO A 65 -8.92 11.24 -5.52
C PRO A 65 -9.32 11.08 -7.00
N LYS A 66 -8.37 10.62 -7.83
CA LYS A 66 -8.60 10.32 -9.25
C LYS A 66 -8.08 8.90 -9.56
N PRO A 67 -8.80 7.85 -9.16
CA PRO A 67 -8.41 6.48 -9.44
C PRO A 67 -8.41 6.19 -10.95
N SER A 68 -7.59 5.22 -11.40
CA SER A 68 -7.50 4.79 -12.79
C SER A 68 -8.07 3.39 -13.03
N ASN A 69 -8.53 2.71 -11.97
CA ASN A 69 -8.99 1.33 -12.04
C ASN A 69 -10.07 1.03 -10.99
N PRO A 70 -10.85 -0.07 -11.16
CA PRO A 70 -11.94 -0.42 -10.24
C PRO A 70 -11.50 -0.63 -8.78
N TYR A 71 -10.28 -1.13 -8.53
CA TYR A 71 -9.75 -1.29 -7.18
C TYR A 71 -9.61 0.08 -6.47
N GLY A 72 -8.96 1.04 -7.11
CA GLY A 72 -8.85 2.40 -6.56
C GLY A 72 -10.22 3.06 -6.35
N SER A 73 -11.16 2.88 -7.31
CA SER A 73 -12.53 3.38 -7.18
C SER A 73 -13.26 2.77 -5.98
N ALA A 74 -13.12 1.46 -5.74
CA ALA A 74 -13.70 0.80 -4.58
C ALA A 74 -13.12 1.36 -3.25
N LYS A 75 -11.83 1.69 -3.21
CA LYS A 75 -11.23 2.30 -2.02
C LYS A 75 -11.74 3.72 -1.76
N VAL A 76 -11.91 4.53 -2.82
CA VAL A 76 -12.56 5.85 -2.69
C VAL A 76 -13.97 5.71 -2.14
N GLU A 77 -14.74 4.75 -2.62
CA GLU A 77 -16.11 4.53 -2.14
C GLU A 77 -16.14 4.04 -0.68
N CYS A 78 -15.19 3.23 -0.25
CA CYS A 78 -15.04 2.89 1.17
C CYS A 78 -14.75 4.13 2.04
N GLU A 79 -13.92 5.06 1.57
CA GLU A 79 -13.67 6.33 2.28
C GLU A 79 -14.94 7.17 2.36
N ASN A 80 -15.71 7.30 1.26
CA ASN A 80 -16.99 8.02 1.22
C ASN A 80 -18.00 7.41 2.18
N LEU A 81 -18.15 6.09 2.18
CA LEU A 81 -19.00 5.37 3.13
C LEU A 81 -18.58 5.63 4.58
N ALA A 82 -17.29 5.48 4.89
CA ALA A 82 -16.79 5.75 6.24
C ALA A 82 -17.08 7.20 6.69
N ASN A 83 -16.88 8.16 5.79
CA ASN A 83 -17.19 9.57 6.06
C ASN A 83 -18.69 9.80 6.29
N SER A 84 -19.58 9.09 5.60
CA SER A 84 -21.03 9.22 5.81
C SER A 84 -21.51 8.70 7.17
N TYR A 85 -20.66 7.95 7.91
CA TYR A 85 -20.91 7.48 9.27
C TYR A 85 -20.12 8.26 10.33
N ASN A 86 -19.43 9.34 9.99
CA ASN A 86 -18.48 10.02 10.88
C ASN A 86 -19.10 10.55 12.19
N ASP A 87 -20.40 10.87 12.20
CA ASP A 87 -21.14 11.31 13.40
C ASP A 87 -21.41 10.16 14.38
N THR A 88 -21.30 8.90 13.93
CA THR A 88 -21.69 7.72 14.72
C THR A 88 -20.61 6.68 14.87
N VAL A 89 -19.66 6.63 13.94
CA VAL A 89 -18.54 5.67 13.92
C VAL A 89 -17.23 6.42 13.74
N ASN A 90 -16.40 6.43 14.80
CA ASN A 90 -15.04 6.95 14.68
C ASN A 90 -14.20 5.99 13.86
N SER A 91 -13.78 6.38 12.67
CA SER A 91 -13.01 5.53 11.76
C SER A 91 -11.72 6.19 11.26
N THR A 92 -10.72 5.37 10.93
CA THR A 92 -9.51 5.83 10.24
C THR A 92 -9.26 4.97 9.01
N GLY A 93 -9.22 5.63 7.84
CA GLY A 93 -8.78 5.05 6.59
C GLY A 93 -7.29 5.27 6.38
N LEU A 94 -6.55 4.22 6.08
CA LEU A 94 -5.11 4.29 5.83
C LEU A 94 -4.85 4.10 4.33
N ARG A 95 -4.46 5.16 3.63
CA ARG A 95 -4.01 5.12 2.23
C ARG A 95 -2.60 4.58 2.18
N ILE A 96 -2.49 3.24 2.23
CA ILE A 96 -1.21 2.54 2.26
C ILE A 96 -0.59 2.60 0.87
N PHE A 97 0.68 3.05 0.81
CA PHE A 97 1.49 3.07 -0.39
C PHE A 97 2.11 1.68 -0.63
N ALA A 98 3.24 1.56 -1.32
CA ALA A 98 3.81 0.26 -1.66
C ALA A 98 4.44 -0.42 -0.42
N ALA A 99 3.59 -1.06 0.40
CA ALA A 99 4.04 -1.81 1.58
C ALA A 99 4.81 -3.07 1.16
N TYR A 100 5.89 -3.39 1.89
CA TYR A 100 6.69 -4.58 1.70
C TYR A 100 7.25 -5.09 3.03
N GLY A 101 7.59 -6.37 3.09
CA GLY A 101 8.20 -6.99 4.27
C GLY A 101 7.70 -8.40 4.56
N PRO A 102 8.06 -8.98 5.72
CA PRO A 102 7.64 -10.31 6.14
C PRO A 102 6.14 -10.57 6.03
N GLY A 103 5.77 -11.81 5.68
CA GLY A 103 4.38 -12.24 5.54
C GLY A 103 3.81 -12.14 4.13
N GLU A 104 4.63 -11.76 3.14
CA GLU A 104 4.20 -11.69 1.73
C GLU A 104 4.23 -13.03 0.99
N GLU A 105 4.81 -14.06 1.57
CA GLU A 105 5.04 -15.37 0.93
C GLU A 105 3.72 -16.00 0.44
N ALA A 106 2.65 -15.82 1.20
CA ALA A 106 1.32 -16.33 0.84
C ALA A 106 0.71 -15.63 -0.37
N LYS A 107 1.21 -14.44 -0.75
CA LYS A 107 0.68 -13.66 -1.88
C LYS A 107 1.22 -14.12 -3.24
N GLN A 108 2.28 -14.93 -3.27
CA GLN A 108 2.93 -15.38 -4.50
C GLN A 108 3.20 -14.21 -5.46
N ASN A 109 2.77 -14.30 -6.72
CA ASN A 109 2.96 -13.27 -7.75
C ASN A 109 2.22 -11.93 -7.46
N LEU A 110 1.42 -11.86 -6.40
CA LEU A 110 0.74 -10.64 -5.96
C LEU A 110 1.52 -9.89 -4.85
N SER A 111 2.68 -10.39 -4.45
CA SER A 111 3.55 -9.75 -3.47
C SER A 111 4.22 -8.48 -4.04
N SER A 112 4.87 -7.71 -3.18
CA SER A 112 5.61 -6.51 -3.60
C SER A 112 6.76 -6.89 -4.55
N VAL A 113 7.15 -5.96 -5.42
CA VAL A 113 8.31 -6.17 -6.31
C VAL A 113 9.60 -6.40 -5.51
N ILE A 114 9.72 -5.83 -4.31
CA ILE A 114 10.86 -6.05 -3.42
C ILE A 114 10.91 -7.52 -2.99
N ASN A 115 9.76 -8.10 -2.59
CA ASN A 115 9.71 -9.52 -2.24
C ASN A 115 10.06 -10.41 -3.44
N LEU A 116 9.45 -10.13 -4.60
CA LEU A 116 9.71 -10.92 -5.81
C LEU A 116 11.20 -10.91 -6.17
N TRP A 117 11.84 -9.74 -6.18
CA TRP A 117 13.25 -9.63 -6.57
C TRP A 117 14.23 -10.15 -5.50
N LEU A 118 13.88 -10.11 -4.21
CA LEU A 118 14.65 -10.80 -3.17
C LEU A 118 14.55 -12.32 -3.31
N GLU A 119 13.35 -12.85 -3.60
CA GLU A 119 13.17 -14.28 -3.87
C GLU A 119 13.88 -14.72 -5.16
N ASP A 120 13.83 -13.91 -6.23
CA ASP A 120 14.59 -14.17 -7.45
C ASP A 120 16.09 -14.21 -7.15
N ALA A 121 16.58 -13.24 -6.37
CA ALA A 121 17.97 -13.20 -5.95
C ALA A 121 18.37 -14.44 -5.13
N ARG A 122 17.51 -14.89 -4.19
CA ARG A 122 17.73 -16.10 -3.38
C ARG A 122 17.84 -17.35 -4.24
N ASN A 123 16.98 -17.46 -5.24
CA ASN A 123 16.87 -18.65 -6.09
C ASN A 123 17.73 -18.59 -7.35
N ASN A 124 18.56 -17.55 -7.53
CA ASN A 124 19.32 -17.25 -8.74
C ASN A 124 18.46 -17.16 -10.02
N ASN A 125 17.22 -16.71 -9.85
CA ASN A 125 16.33 -16.42 -10.95
C ASN A 125 16.60 -15.03 -11.54
N GLU A 126 16.08 -14.80 -12.74
CA GLU A 126 16.13 -13.51 -13.42
C GLU A 126 15.01 -12.61 -12.90
N SER A 127 15.36 -11.42 -12.39
CA SER A 127 14.38 -10.42 -11.97
C SER A 127 13.80 -9.69 -13.18
N VAL A 128 12.48 -9.52 -13.22
CA VAL A 128 11.77 -8.89 -14.35
C VAL A 128 11.25 -7.51 -13.97
N ILE A 129 11.51 -6.50 -14.81
CA ILE A 129 10.97 -5.15 -14.71
C ILE A 129 10.03 -4.88 -15.89
N PHE A 130 8.78 -4.49 -15.59
CA PHE A 130 7.83 -4.02 -16.61
C PHE A 130 8.13 -2.56 -16.97
N GLY A 131 8.38 -2.26 -18.25
CA GLY A 131 8.82 -0.96 -18.74
C GLY A 131 10.34 -0.81 -18.69
N ASP A 132 10.81 0.43 -18.54
CA ASP A 132 12.24 0.79 -18.49
C ASP A 132 12.79 0.93 -17.06
N GLY A 133 11.94 0.68 -16.05
CA GLY A 133 12.31 0.77 -14.64
C GLY A 133 12.37 2.20 -14.06
N THR A 134 11.99 3.22 -14.84
CA THR A 134 11.96 4.62 -14.37
C THR A 134 10.71 4.96 -13.56
N GLN A 135 9.67 4.14 -13.63
CA GLN A 135 8.47 4.30 -12.82
C GLN A 135 8.79 4.25 -11.33
N THR A 136 8.15 5.14 -10.55
CA THR A 136 8.46 5.27 -9.13
C THR A 136 7.31 4.83 -8.23
N ARG A 137 7.66 4.29 -7.06
CA ARG A 137 6.73 4.03 -5.96
C ARG A 137 7.32 4.58 -4.66
N ASP A 138 6.43 4.91 -3.77
CA ASP A 138 6.75 5.19 -2.38
C ASP A 138 6.65 3.87 -1.61
N PHE A 139 7.79 3.29 -1.27
CA PHE A 139 7.87 2.01 -0.56
C PHE A 139 7.91 2.25 0.94
N ILE A 140 7.08 1.51 1.69
CA ILE A 140 7.05 1.59 3.15
C ILE A 140 7.20 0.20 3.76
N TYR A 141 8.04 0.09 4.80
CA TYR A 141 8.27 -1.18 5.47
C TYR A 141 7.07 -1.58 6.34
N ILE A 142 6.79 -2.87 6.45
CA ILE A 142 5.58 -3.40 7.11
C ILE A 142 5.48 -2.97 8.57
N ASP A 143 6.59 -2.86 9.32
CA ASP A 143 6.58 -2.44 10.72
C ASP A 143 6.02 -1.01 10.88
N ASP A 144 6.29 -0.11 9.93
CA ASP A 144 5.76 1.25 9.93
C ASP A 144 4.26 1.25 9.65
N VAL A 145 3.78 0.36 8.78
CA VAL A 145 2.34 0.17 8.52
C VAL A 145 1.64 -0.35 9.77
N ILE A 146 2.23 -1.33 10.46
CA ILE A 146 1.71 -1.86 11.73
C ILE A 146 1.66 -0.75 12.78
N SER A 147 2.72 0.06 12.88
CA SER A 147 2.76 1.22 13.78
C SER A 147 1.66 2.24 13.46
N ALA A 148 1.39 2.48 12.16
CA ALA A 148 0.31 3.35 11.72
C ALA A 148 -1.07 2.81 12.14
N ILE A 149 -1.30 1.50 12.02
CA ILE A 149 -2.53 0.85 12.47
C ILE A 149 -2.70 1.01 14.00
N ILE A 150 -1.66 0.70 14.77
CA ILE A 150 -1.69 0.77 16.24
C ILE A 150 -1.94 2.23 16.69
N ASN A 151 -1.17 3.19 16.17
CA ASN A 151 -1.27 4.58 16.58
C ASN A 151 -2.61 5.22 16.14
N SER A 152 -3.19 4.77 15.02
CA SER A 152 -4.52 5.18 14.57
C SER A 152 -5.62 4.81 15.57
N SER A 153 -5.42 3.79 16.41
CA SER A 153 -6.40 3.38 17.42
C SER A 153 -6.65 4.46 18.49
N GLN A 154 -5.72 5.39 18.65
CA GLN A 154 -5.79 6.48 19.63
C GLN A 154 -6.48 7.74 19.08
N LEU A 155 -6.79 7.79 17.79
CA LEU A 155 -7.44 8.95 17.19
C LEU A 155 -8.90 9.00 17.56
N SER A 156 -9.37 10.15 18.04
CA SER A 156 -10.73 10.34 18.54
C SER A 156 -11.74 10.81 17.47
N ARG A 157 -11.30 10.98 16.22
CA ARG A 157 -12.13 11.46 15.12
C ARG A 157 -11.93 10.64 13.85
N HIS A 158 -12.86 10.81 12.90
CA HIS A 158 -12.68 10.27 11.54
C HIS A 158 -11.50 10.96 10.86
N GLU A 159 -10.62 10.16 10.26
CA GLU A 159 -9.47 10.63 9.49
C GLU A 159 -9.17 9.69 8.32
N VAL A 160 -8.61 10.25 7.25
CA VAL A 160 -7.94 9.48 6.19
C VAL A 160 -6.50 9.94 6.14
N ILE A 161 -5.55 9.00 6.23
CA ILE A 161 -4.12 9.30 6.40
C ILE A 161 -3.29 8.50 5.38
N ASN A 162 -2.38 9.18 4.69
CA ASN A 162 -1.37 8.53 3.87
C ASN A 162 -0.37 7.76 4.74
N VAL A 163 -0.06 6.53 4.35
CA VAL A 163 0.95 5.69 5.00
C VAL A 163 2.00 5.31 3.96
N GLY A 164 3.07 6.07 3.94
CA GLY A 164 4.19 5.98 2.99
C GLY A 164 5.49 6.51 3.58
N SER A 165 6.59 6.34 2.88
CA SER A 165 7.90 6.88 3.30
C SER A 165 8.06 8.38 2.96
N GLY A 166 7.30 8.86 1.99
CA GLY A 166 7.47 10.20 1.41
C GLY A 166 8.56 10.25 0.33
N ILE A 167 9.16 9.13 -0.01
CA ILE A 167 10.27 9.03 -0.97
C ILE A 167 9.84 8.23 -2.20
N ALA A 168 9.89 8.86 -3.36
CA ALA A 168 9.65 8.18 -4.63
C ALA A 168 10.93 7.49 -5.10
N THR A 169 10.94 6.15 -5.10
CA THR A 169 12.08 5.34 -5.54
C THR A 169 11.74 4.62 -6.84
N SER A 170 12.62 4.69 -7.85
CA SER A 170 12.41 3.99 -9.11
C SER A 170 12.69 2.49 -8.97
N PHE A 171 12.13 1.70 -9.87
CA PHE A 171 12.36 0.25 -9.88
C PHE A 171 13.83 -0.09 -10.14
N ASN A 172 14.51 0.69 -10.99
CA ASN A 172 15.95 0.55 -11.19
C ASN A 172 16.73 0.77 -9.90
N GLN A 173 16.38 1.85 -9.14
CA GLN A 173 17.01 2.11 -7.85
C GLN A 173 16.73 0.99 -6.82
N ILE A 174 15.54 0.38 -6.83
CA ILE A 174 15.24 -0.74 -5.92
C ILE A 174 16.11 -1.96 -6.25
N ILE A 175 16.26 -2.32 -7.52
CA ILE A 175 17.14 -3.44 -7.94
C ILE A 175 18.58 -3.18 -7.51
N GLU A 176 19.09 -1.96 -7.71
CA GLU A 176 20.43 -1.56 -7.28
C GLU A 176 20.59 -1.73 -5.76
N LYS A 177 19.65 -1.16 -4.96
CA LYS A 177 19.68 -1.26 -3.49
C LYS A 177 19.57 -2.70 -2.98
N ILE A 178 18.79 -3.56 -3.64
CA ILE A 178 18.77 -4.99 -3.32
C ILE A 178 20.14 -5.60 -3.59
N GLY A 179 20.73 -5.30 -4.76
CA GLY A 179 22.08 -5.76 -5.10
C GLY A 179 23.13 -5.36 -4.07
N ASP A 180 23.12 -4.11 -3.61
CA ASP A 180 24.02 -3.59 -2.58
C ASP A 180 23.85 -4.36 -1.25
N VAL A 181 22.59 -4.58 -0.83
CA VAL A 181 22.27 -5.28 0.41
C VAL A 181 22.76 -6.75 0.38
N ILE A 182 22.57 -7.45 -0.74
CA ILE A 182 22.95 -8.87 -0.87
C ILE A 182 24.39 -9.07 -1.33
N GLY A 183 25.15 -7.99 -1.58
CA GLY A 183 26.54 -8.02 -1.96
C GLY A 183 26.80 -8.52 -3.39
N ARG A 184 25.82 -8.45 -4.30
CA ARG A 184 25.98 -8.85 -5.71
C ARG A 184 25.12 -8.01 -6.65
N LYS A 185 25.64 -7.74 -7.85
CA LYS A 185 24.89 -7.02 -8.89
C LYS A 185 23.74 -7.88 -9.42
N ILE A 186 22.56 -7.28 -9.54
CA ILE A 186 21.39 -7.87 -10.21
C ILE A 186 21.24 -7.18 -11.57
N ASN A 187 21.12 -7.97 -12.64
CA ASN A 187 20.85 -7.48 -13.99
C ASN A 187 19.42 -7.90 -14.35
N PRO A 188 18.43 -6.98 -14.31
CA PRO A 188 17.06 -7.34 -14.61
C PRO A 188 16.79 -7.45 -16.10
N THR A 189 15.79 -8.24 -16.47
CA THR A 189 15.19 -8.23 -17.81
C THR A 189 14.05 -7.24 -17.87
N TYR A 190 14.04 -6.40 -18.91
CA TYR A 190 12.99 -5.41 -19.14
C TYR A 190 11.97 -5.95 -20.14
N VAL A 191 10.68 -5.92 -19.75
CA VAL A 191 9.57 -6.39 -20.57
C VAL A 191 8.54 -5.28 -20.78
N LYS A 192 7.71 -5.42 -21.82
CA LYS A 192 6.67 -4.43 -22.12
C LYS A 192 5.69 -4.26 -20.96
N LYS A 193 5.46 -3.01 -20.52
CA LYS A 193 4.45 -2.67 -19.52
C LYS A 193 3.06 -2.46 -20.14
N ASP A 194 2.02 -2.60 -19.33
CA ASP A 194 0.64 -2.27 -19.69
C ASP A 194 0.48 -0.75 -19.91
N THR A 195 -0.38 -0.34 -20.85
CA THR A 195 -0.59 1.07 -21.21
C THR A 195 -1.19 1.91 -20.08
N ASN A 196 -1.90 1.28 -19.14
CA ASN A 196 -2.51 1.95 -17.98
C ASN A 196 -1.67 1.84 -16.70
N TYR A 197 -0.36 1.62 -16.84
CA TYR A 197 0.53 1.50 -15.71
C TYR A 197 0.71 2.86 -14.99
N VAL A 198 0.58 2.87 -13.68
CA VAL A 198 0.77 4.09 -12.90
C VAL A 198 2.26 4.43 -12.86
N GLU A 199 2.63 5.62 -13.33
CA GLU A 199 4.04 6.01 -13.46
C GLU A 199 4.65 6.47 -12.14
N LYS A 200 3.94 7.29 -11.38
CA LYS A 200 4.51 7.90 -10.18
C LYS A 200 3.53 7.89 -9.01
N LEU A 201 3.97 7.38 -7.87
CA LEU A 201 3.26 7.49 -6.59
C LEU A 201 4.25 7.93 -5.50
N GLN A 202 3.90 8.99 -4.78
CA GLN A 202 4.67 9.53 -3.65
C GLN A 202 3.72 10.17 -2.65
N ALA A 203 3.77 9.77 -1.39
CA ALA A 203 2.99 10.35 -0.31
C ALA A 203 3.53 11.73 0.10
N ASP A 204 2.66 12.66 0.43
CA ASP A 204 2.96 13.62 1.47
C ASP A 204 2.75 12.92 2.82
N THR A 205 3.76 12.89 3.66
CA THR A 205 3.74 12.17 4.94
C THR A 205 3.57 13.09 6.14
N LYS A 206 3.31 14.39 5.92
CA LYS A 206 3.21 15.37 6.99
C LYS A 206 2.13 14.99 8.01
N LEU A 207 0.94 14.60 7.55
CA LEU A 207 -0.16 14.21 8.44
C LEU A 207 0.20 12.93 9.23
N MET A 208 0.77 11.92 8.59
CA MET A 208 1.24 10.70 9.27
C MET A 208 2.25 11.03 10.38
N LYS A 209 3.29 11.81 10.07
CA LYS A 209 4.32 12.21 11.03
C LYS A 209 3.76 13.01 12.19
N THR A 210 2.89 14.00 11.93
CA THR A 210 2.35 14.86 12.98
C THR A 210 1.29 14.19 13.83
N THR A 211 0.45 13.32 13.23
CA THR A 211 -0.71 12.70 13.88
C THR A 211 -0.37 11.34 14.47
N LEU A 212 0.32 10.47 13.72
CA LEU A 212 0.66 9.13 14.14
C LEU A 212 2.05 9.02 14.76
N LYS A 213 2.88 10.08 14.71
CA LYS A 213 4.24 10.12 15.26
C LYS A 213 5.16 9.03 14.71
N ILE A 214 5.07 8.79 13.39
CA ILE A 214 5.86 7.77 12.70
C ILE A 214 6.90 8.46 11.82
N GLU A 215 8.15 8.09 11.99
CA GLU A 215 9.25 8.37 11.06
C GLU A 215 9.57 7.07 10.31
N PRO A 216 9.28 7.02 9.00
CA PRO A 216 9.44 5.80 8.23
C PRO A 216 10.90 5.32 8.17
N LEU A 217 11.07 4.01 8.22
CA LEU A 217 12.37 3.36 8.03
C LEU A 217 12.89 3.64 6.61
N SER A 218 14.20 3.84 6.48
CA SER A 218 14.80 4.00 5.14
C SER A 218 14.66 2.71 4.32
N ILE A 219 14.59 2.84 3.01
CA ILE A 219 14.41 1.70 2.10
C ILE A 219 15.54 0.68 2.23
N GLU A 220 16.78 1.14 2.42
CA GLU A 220 17.96 0.28 2.59
C GLU A 220 17.86 -0.56 3.87
N HIS A 221 17.48 0.05 4.99
CA HIS A 221 17.26 -0.66 6.24
C HIS A 221 16.11 -1.67 6.14
N GLY A 222 15.01 -1.28 5.48
CA GLY A 222 13.86 -2.16 5.28
C GLY A 222 14.20 -3.36 4.40
N ILE A 223 14.92 -3.17 3.29
CA ILE A 223 15.41 -4.25 2.42
C ILE A 223 16.36 -5.17 3.21
N SER A 224 17.30 -4.61 3.98
CA SER A 224 18.23 -5.40 4.80
C SER A 224 17.50 -6.24 5.86
N LYS A 225 16.51 -5.68 6.58
CA LYS A 225 15.69 -6.44 7.52
C LYS A 225 14.94 -7.58 6.82
N PHE A 226 14.37 -7.31 5.65
CA PHE A 226 13.62 -8.30 4.91
C PHE A 226 14.49 -9.40 4.33
N ALA A 227 15.67 -9.05 3.79
CA ALA A 227 16.66 -10.04 3.31
C ALA A 227 17.15 -10.99 4.42
N ARG A 228 17.35 -10.47 5.66
CA ARG A 228 17.64 -11.30 6.84
C ARG A 228 16.50 -12.23 7.18
N TYR A 229 15.26 -11.73 7.21
CA TYR A 229 14.08 -12.55 7.47
C TYR A 229 13.96 -13.71 6.47
N LEU A 230 14.28 -13.47 5.19
CA LEU A 230 14.29 -14.47 4.13
C LEU A 230 15.54 -15.38 4.15
N ASN A 231 16.48 -15.20 5.09
CA ASN A 231 17.76 -15.89 5.17
C ASN A 231 18.61 -15.76 3.88
N ILE A 232 18.65 -14.56 3.30
CA ILE A 232 19.45 -14.24 2.12
C ILE A 232 20.84 -13.72 2.55
N ILE A 233 20.88 -12.97 3.66
CA ILE A 233 22.10 -12.42 4.28
C ILE A 233 22.10 -12.69 5.79
#